data_6bcd5dad61fac54c68f78f90a062c99c
#
_entry.id   6bcd5dad61fac54c68f78f90a062c99c
#
_cell.length_a   1.000
_cell.length_b   1.000
_cell.length_c   1.000
_cell.angle_alpha   90.00
_cell.angle_beta   90.00
_cell.angle_gamma   90.00
#
_symmetry.space_group_name_H-M   'P 1'
#
loop_
_entity.id
_entity.type
_entity.pdbx_description
1 polymer ?
#
loop_
_entity_poly.entity_id
_entity_poly.type
_entity_poly.pdbx_seq_one_letter_code
_entity_poly.pdbx_strand_id
1 'polypeptide(L)'
;MQSINVFFGGDLVQDWPGHSAVNGADRLHTVTTVPSPLQTLYDHRCTVNSSHHQIVGRLGHGLEALQWADDGAVEALRHRTLPVWGVQWHPERMPEGTGTDGLLLYRALLSGKLF
;
A
#
# COMPACT_ATOMS: atom_id res chain seq x y z
N MET A 1 0.97 -3.32 -6.73
CA MET A 1 1.02 -1.84 -6.79
C MET A 1 2.05 -1.31 -7.79
N GLN A 2 3.26 -1.82 -7.79
CA GLN A 2 4.34 -1.32 -8.65
C GLN A 2 4.01 -1.46 -10.15
N SER A 3 3.48 -2.60 -10.56
CA SER A 3 3.07 -2.83 -11.95
C SER A 3 1.98 -1.86 -12.43
N ILE A 4 1.05 -1.52 -11.54
CA ILE A 4 0.01 -0.52 -11.83
C ILE A 4 0.66 0.83 -12.11
N ASN A 5 1.60 1.25 -11.27
CA ASN A 5 2.28 2.52 -11.44
C ASN A 5 3.03 2.61 -12.79
N VAL A 6 3.76 1.57 -13.13
CA VAL A 6 4.52 1.51 -14.39
C VAL A 6 3.57 1.48 -15.60
N PHE A 7 2.48 0.72 -15.51
CA PHE A 7 1.47 0.67 -16.58
C PHE A 7 0.92 2.06 -16.93
N PHE A 8 0.69 2.89 -15.92
CA PHE A 8 0.19 4.27 -16.13
C PHE A 8 1.32 5.29 -16.39
N GLY A 9 2.53 4.85 -16.63
CA GLY A 9 3.64 5.72 -17.04
C GLY A 9 4.50 6.26 -15.88
N GLY A 10 4.31 5.75 -14.68
CA GLY A 10 5.16 6.08 -13.54
C GLY A 10 6.48 5.32 -13.55
N ASP A 11 7.33 5.59 -12.58
CA ASP A 11 8.61 4.90 -12.40
C ASP A 11 8.79 4.34 -11.00
N LEU A 12 9.87 3.58 -10.82
CA LEU A 12 10.25 2.95 -9.55
C LEU A 12 11.63 3.42 -9.14
N VAL A 13 11.85 3.53 -7.83
CA VAL A 13 13.18 3.70 -7.23
C VAL A 13 13.68 2.33 -6.79
N GLN A 14 14.90 1.97 -7.23
CA GLN A 14 15.51 0.68 -6.92
C GLN A 14 16.25 0.74 -5.58
N ASP A 15 16.36 -0.42 -4.94
CA ASP A 15 17.19 -0.61 -3.74
C ASP A 15 16.89 0.37 -2.60
N TRP A 16 15.62 0.66 -2.38
CA TRP A 16 15.17 1.51 -1.28
C TRP A 16 15.34 0.77 0.06
N PRO A 17 16.09 1.34 1.02
CA PRO A 17 16.37 0.65 2.27
C PRO A 17 15.17 0.60 3.22
N GLY A 18 15.16 -0.38 4.10
CA GLY A 18 14.21 -0.45 5.22
C GLY A 18 12.89 -1.15 4.93
N HIS A 19 12.65 -1.62 3.71
CA HIS A 19 11.39 -2.27 3.32
C HIS A 19 11.53 -3.74 2.95
N SER A 20 12.74 -4.26 2.82
CA SER A 20 12.98 -5.67 2.52
C SER A 20 12.74 -6.56 3.73
N ALA A 21 12.34 -7.80 3.48
CA ALA A 21 12.25 -8.83 4.52
C ALA A 21 13.60 -9.04 5.20
N VAL A 22 13.57 -9.40 6.48
CA VAL A 22 14.76 -9.70 7.29
C VAL A 22 14.71 -11.16 7.72
N ASN A 23 15.75 -11.93 7.37
CA ASN A 23 15.84 -13.34 7.70
C ASN A 23 14.59 -14.15 7.29
N GLY A 24 14.03 -13.84 6.13
CA GLY A 24 12.83 -14.51 5.60
C GLY A 24 11.51 -14.06 6.22
N ALA A 25 11.53 -13.10 7.14
CA ALA A 25 10.33 -12.54 7.75
C ALA A 25 10.07 -11.12 7.25
N ASP A 26 8.79 -10.77 7.03
CA ASP A 26 8.40 -9.42 6.67
C ASP A 26 8.78 -8.43 7.75
N ARG A 27 9.22 -7.24 7.37
CA ARG A 27 9.30 -6.11 8.29
C ARG A 27 7.90 -5.63 8.63
N LEU A 28 7.78 -4.95 9.76
CA LEU A 28 6.58 -4.21 10.13
C LEU A 28 6.93 -2.73 10.22
N HIS A 29 6.09 -1.88 9.64
CA HIS A 29 6.25 -0.44 9.78
C HIS A 29 4.89 0.25 9.77
N THR A 30 4.88 1.46 10.32
CA THR A 30 3.67 2.27 10.39
C THR A 30 3.50 3.05 9.09
N VAL A 31 2.25 3.17 8.65
CA VAL A 31 1.86 3.97 7.49
C VAL A 31 0.83 5.02 7.90
N THR A 32 0.82 6.13 7.17
CA THR A 32 -0.16 7.20 7.29
C THR A 32 -1.07 7.18 6.08
N THR A 33 -2.38 7.24 6.29
CA THR A 33 -3.39 7.15 5.24
C THR A 33 -4.18 8.45 5.17
N VAL A 34 -4.34 8.99 3.97
CA VAL A 34 -5.16 10.18 3.74
C VAL A 34 -6.65 9.85 3.74
N PRO A 35 -7.55 10.85 3.94
CA PRO A 35 -8.99 10.62 3.85
C PRO A 35 -9.38 9.92 2.55
N SER A 36 -9.96 8.72 2.68
CA SER A 36 -10.24 7.81 1.58
C SER A 36 -11.01 6.60 2.12
N PRO A 37 -11.58 5.73 1.28
CA PRO A 37 -12.12 4.45 1.74
C PRO A 37 -11.11 3.60 2.51
N LEU A 38 -9.84 3.68 2.17
CA LEU A 38 -8.78 2.96 2.87
C LEU A 38 -8.60 3.46 4.31
N GLN A 39 -8.69 4.79 4.53
CA GLN A 39 -8.65 5.35 5.88
C GLN A 39 -9.87 4.90 6.71
N THR A 40 -11.04 4.78 6.11
CA THR A 40 -12.22 4.26 6.79
C THR A 40 -12.00 2.84 7.29
N LEU A 41 -11.26 2.01 6.55
CA LEU A 41 -10.95 0.64 6.96
C LEU A 41 -9.86 0.56 8.05
N TYR A 42 -8.83 1.39 7.96
CA TYR A 42 -7.58 1.20 8.72
C TYR A 42 -7.15 2.41 9.52
N ASP A 43 -8.01 3.42 9.64
CA ASP A 43 -7.71 4.68 10.33
C ASP A 43 -6.59 5.50 9.67
N HIS A 44 -6.24 6.61 10.31
CA HIS A 44 -5.19 7.51 9.83
C HIS A 44 -3.80 6.88 9.86
N ARG A 45 -3.54 6.03 10.86
CA ARG A 45 -2.28 5.30 10.99
C ARG A 45 -2.54 3.84 11.31
N CYS A 46 -1.80 2.96 10.67
CA CYS A 46 -1.83 1.54 10.97
C CYS A 46 -0.46 0.90 10.72
N THR A 47 -0.29 -0.33 11.18
CA THR A 47 0.93 -1.10 10.97
C THR A 47 0.70 -2.09 9.84
N VAL A 48 1.62 -2.15 8.90
CA VAL A 48 1.59 -3.07 7.76
C VAL A 48 2.91 -3.83 7.65
N ASN A 49 2.87 -4.97 6.95
CA ASN A 49 4.09 -5.73 6.63
C ASN A 49 4.80 -5.15 5.42
N SER A 50 6.08 -5.48 5.28
CA SER A 50 6.91 -4.98 4.18
C SER A 50 7.93 -6.04 3.78
N SER A 51 7.98 -6.30 2.47
CA SER A 51 8.93 -7.24 1.87
C SER A 51 9.21 -6.82 0.43
N HIS A 52 9.81 -5.64 0.25
CA HIS A 52 10.17 -5.13 -1.07
C HIS A 52 11.41 -4.24 -0.99
N HIS A 53 12.15 -4.12 -2.09
CA HIS A 53 13.34 -3.28 -2.19
C HIS A 53 13.19 -2.16 -3.21
N GLN A 54 12.05 -2.10 -3.89
CA GLN A 54 11.68 -1.03 -4.81
C GLN A 54 10.50 -0.26 -4.25
N ILE A 55 10.43 1.03 -4.55
CA ILE A 55 9.28 1.86 -4.21
C ILE A 55 8.78 2.60 -5.44
N VAL A 56 7.56 3.10 -5.37
CA VAL A 56 7.03 4.03 -6.37
C VAL A 56 7.84 5.33 -6.31
N GLY A 57 8.38 5.75 -7.44
CA GLY A 57 9.01 7.04 -7.61
C GLY A 57 7.99 8.07 -8.06
N ARG A 58 7.98 8.40 -9.38
CA ARG A 58 6.96 9.26 -9.96
C ARG A 58 5.66 8.46 -10.16
N LEU A 59 4.53 9.02 -9.73
CA LEU A 59 3.22 8.42 -9.96
C LEU A 59 2.83 8.46 -11.44
N GLY A 60 2.23 7.38 -11.91
CA GLY A 60 1.67 7.29 -13.25
C GLY A 60 0.46 8.22 -13.44
N HIS A 61 0.07 8.40 -14.70
CA HIS A 61 -1.07 9.27 -15.07
C HIS A 61 -2.37 8.78 -14.43
N GLY A 62 -3.10 9.71 -13.81
CA GLY A 62 -4.38 9.43 -13.19
C GLY A 62 -4.31 8.73 -11.84
N LEU A 63 -3.13 8.37 -11.37
CA LEU A 63 -2.93 7.75 -10.07
C LEU A 63 -2.78 8.79 -8.97
N GLU A 64 -3.28 8.45 -7.78
CA GLU A 64 -3.03 9.22 -6.57
C GLU A 64 -2.59 8.29 -5.44
N ALA A 65 -1.64 8.76 -4.63
CA ALA A 65 -1.18 8.04 -3.47
C ALA A 65 -2.15 8.24 -2.31
N LEU A 66 -2.42 7.16 -1.59
CA LEU A 66 -3.35 7.17 -0.45
C LEU A 66 -2.66 6.89 0.87
N GLN A 67 -1.49 6.27 0.84
CA GLN A 67 -0.82 5.79 2.03
C GLN A 67 0.69 5.89 1.86
N TRP A 68 1.38 6.33 2.91
CA TRP A 68 2.83 6.47 2.92
C TRP A 68 3.43 5.87 4.19
N ALA A 69 4.59 5.25 4.05
CA ALA A 69 5.48 4.96 5.16
C ALA A 69 6.12 6.25 5.70
N ASP A 70 6.69 6.19 6.90
CA ASP A 70 7.30 7.36 7.55
C ASP A 70 8.50 7.91 6.77
N ASP A 71 9.14 7.10 5.94
CA ASP A 71 10.26 7.52 5.07
C ASP A 71 9.81 8.12 3.73
N GLY A 72 8.50 8.28 3.52
CA GLY A 72 7.92 8.86 2.31
C GLY A 72 7.62 7.86 1.20
N ALA A 73 7.90 6.57 1.37
CA ALA A 73 7.56 5.55 0.38
C ALA A 73 6.04 5.40 0.26
N VAL A 74 5.52 5.39 -0.97
CA VAL A 74 4.10 5.16 -1.24
C VAL A 74 3.76 3.70 -0.95
N GLU A 75 2.74 3.48 -0.14
CA GLU A 75 2.31 2.15 0.29
C GLU A 75 0.92 1.77 -0.23
N ALA A 76 0.15 2.71 -0.73
CA ALA A 76 -1.10 2.47 -1.42
C ALA A 76 -1.39 3.57 -2.43
N LEU A 77 -2.03 3.18 -3.53
CA LEU A 77 -2.46 4.11 -4.58
C LEU A 77 -3.79 3.66 -5.18
N ARG A 78 -4.45 4.58 -5.84
CA ARG A 78 -5.62 4.28 -6.68
C ARG A 78 -5.62 5.14 -7.94
N HIS A 79 -6.38 4.71 -8.94
CA HIS A 79 -6.71 5.58 -10.06
C HIS A 79 -7.87 6.50 -9.66
N ARG A 80 -7.83 7.75 -10.11
CA ARG A 80 -8.83 8.76 -9.73
C ARG A 80 -10.22 8.49 -10.27
N THR A 81 -10.31 7.82 -11.42
CA THR A 81 -11.59 7.57 -12.11
C THR A 81 -11.86 6.11 -12.41
N LEU A 82 -10.82 5.30 -12.60
CA LEU A 82 -10.96 3.87 -12.89
C LEU A 82 -10.98 3.04 -11.59
N PRO A 83 -11.65 1.88 -11.60
CA PRO A 83 -11.70 0.99 -10.42
C PRO A 83 -10.39 0.21 -10.25
N VAL A 84 -9.28 0.93 -10.10
CA VAL A 84 -7.93 0.37 -9.98
C VAL A 84 -7.34 0.81 -8.65
N TRP A 85 -6.93 -0.17 -7.85
CA TRP A 85 -6.33 0.00 -6.52
C TRP A 85 -5.09 -0.86 -6.40
N GLY A 86 -4.13 -0.42 -5.61
CA GLY A 86 -2.97 -1.21 -5.27
C GLY A 86 -2.44 -0.86 -3.89
N VAL A 87 -2.01 -1.88 -3.16
CA VAL A 87 -1.26 -1.73 -1.92
C VAL A 87 0.11 -2.38 -2.08
N GLN A 88 1.11 -1.83 -1.43
CA GLN A 88 2.47 -2.35 -1.47
C GLN A 88 2.67 -3.49 -0.48
N TRP A 89 1.98 -3.43 0.64
CA TRP A 89 2.02 -4.45 1.67
C TRP A 89 1.20 -5.69 1.28
N HIS A 90 1.30 -6.74 2.06
CA HIS A 90 0.65 -8.03 1.80
C HIS A 90 -0.49 -8.27 2.79
N PRO A 91 -1.73 -7.90 2.43
CA PRO A 91 -2.89 -8.10 3.32
C PRO A 91 -3.07 -9.55 3.76
N GLU A 92 -2.74 -10.50 2.88
CA GLU A 92 -2.88 -11.93 3.12
C GLU A 92 -1.89 -12.48 4.15
N ARG A 93 -0.84 -11.71 4.48
CA ARG A 93 0.22 -12.12 5.41
C ARG A 93 0.30 -11.25 6.65
N MET A 94 -0.75 -10.48 6.96
CA MET A 94 -0.73 -9.61 8.13
C MET A 94 -0.68 -10.43 9.42
N PRO A 95 0.35 -10.24 10.29
CA PRO A 95 0.47 -11.00 11.52
C PRO A 95 -0.63 -10.67 12.51
N GLU A 96 -1.03 -11.66 13.32
CA GLU A 96 -1.86 -11.42 14.48
C GLU A 96 -1.17 -10.44 15.45
N GLY A 97 -1.96 -9.64 16.15
CA GLY A 97 -1.46 -8.70 17.15
C GLY A 97 -1.01 -7.35 16.62
N THR A 98 -0.99 -7.13 15.27
CA THR A 98 -0.71 -5.80 14.72
C THR A 98 -1.88 -4.84 14.84
N GLY A 99 -3.10 -5.35 15.06
CA GLY A 99 -4.32 -4.56 15.04
C GLY A 99 -4.83 -4.26 13.63
N THR A 100 -4.12 -4.69 12.59
CA THR A 100 -4.51 -4.48 11.19
C THR A 100 -5.01 -5.80 10.60
N ASP A 101 -6.30 -5.86 10.28
CA ASP A 101 -6.90 -7.02 9.62
C ASP A 101 -6.84 -6.84 8.10
N GLY A 102 -5.92 -7.55 7.45
CA GLY A 102 -5.76 -7.51 6.00
C GLY A 102 -6.97 -7.98 5.22
N LEU A 103 -7.82 -8.83 5.80
CA LEU A 103 -9.03 -9.34 5.14
C LEU A 103 -10.09 -8.25 4.94
N LEU A 104 -10.07 -7.18 5.73
CA LEU A 104 -10.99 -6.06 5.54
C LEU A 104 -10.87 -5.45 4.14
N LEU A 105 -9.66 -5.38 3.59
CA LEU A 105 -9.43 -4.86 2.25
C LEU A 105 -10.12 -5.72 1.19
N TYR A 106 -9.98 -7.03 1.29
CA TYR A 106 -10.63 -7.96 0.36
C TYR A 106 -12.16 -7.90 0.45
N ARG A 107 -12.68 -7.83 1.66
CA ARG A 107 -14.13 -7.69 1.88
C ARG A 107 -14.67 -6.38 1.31
N ALA A 108 -13.94 -5.28 1.49
CA ALA A 108 -14.32 -3.99 0.93
C ALA A 108 -14.27 -4.00 -0.61
N LEU A 109 -13.27 -4.64 -1.20
CA LEU A 109 -13.16 -4.80 -2.65
C LEU A 109 -14.36 -5.58 -3.21
N LEU A 110 -14.67 -6.73 -2.62
CA LEU A 110 -15.77 -7.59 -3.07
C LEU A 110 -17.14 -6.95 -2.89
N SER A 111 -17.31 -6.10 -1.89
CA SER A 111 -18.59 -5.39 -1.63
C SER A 111 -18.71 -4.06 -2.38
N GLY A 112 -17.70 -3.64 -3.15
CA GLY A 112 -17.69 -2.39 -3.90
C GLY A 112 -17.45 -1.14 -3.05
N LYS A 113 -17.07 -1.27 -1.79
CA LYS A 113 -16.89 -0.13 -0.88
C LYS A 113 -15.66 0.73 -1.18
N LEU A 114 -14.77 0.27 -2.05
CA LEU A 114 -13.58 1.01 -2.46
C LEU A 114 -13.84 1.94 -3.67
N PHE A 115 -14.97 1.83 -4.27
CA PHE A 115 -15.30 2.54 -5.51
C PHE A 115 -16.46 3.50 -5.38
#